data_c28043fa95c04b745584b4c35254fa74
#
_entry.id   c28043fa95c04b745584b4c35254fa74
#
_cell.length_a   1.000
_cell.length_b   1.000
_cell.length_c   1.000
_cell.angle_alpha   90.00
_cell.angle_beta   90.00
_cell.angle_gamma   90.00
#
_symmetry.space_group_name_H-M   'P 1'
#
loop_
_entity.id
_entity.type
_entity.pdbx_description
1 polymer ?
#
loop_
_entity_poly.entity_id
_entity_poly.type
_entity_poly.pdbx_seq_one_letter_code
_entity_poly.pdbx_strand_id
1 'polypeptide(L)'
;GKIVWQTDVGKGAGGVMYGSGIDGEKLYVALAVRQDRPTAEPPNVLAALDLATGTVAWTVPAGKPVCAWGPKPCSPAHAAAVTVVPGAVFSGGADGHIRAYATRDGRLLWDFDTAAQPYKAVNGIEAHGGEIGGGAQIVANGALYLNSGYTQAGRMGNALLMFTAEGK
;
A
#
# COMPACT_ATOMS: atom_id res chain seq x y z
N GLY A 1 -3.46 24.58 -17.91
CA GLY A 1 -4.55 24.20 -17.04
C GLY A 1 -4.66 25.11 -15.82
N LYS A 2 -5.77 25.02 -15.08
CA LYS A 2 -5.99 25.76 -13.83
C LYS A 2 -6.02 24.77 -12.67
N ILE A 3 -5.30 25.06 -11.59
CA ILE A 3 -5.41 24.29 -10.34
C ILE A 3 -6.81 24.56 -9.75
N VAL A 4 -7.59 23.50 -9.51
CA VAL A 4 -8.94 23.60 -8.91
C VAL A 4 -8.81 23.59 -7.38
N TRP A 5 -8.00 22.67 -6.84
CA TRP A 5 -7.69 22.60 -5.41
C TRP A 5 -6.26 22.08 -5.18
N GLN A 6 -5.75 22.30 -4.01
CA GLN A 6 -4.43 21.86 -3.56
C GLN A 6 -4.52 21.45 -2.09
N THR A 7 -3.99 20.28 -1.73
CA THR A 7 -4.07 19.75 -0.37
C THR A 7 -2.74 19.14 0.05
N ASP A 8 -2.30 19.45 1.27
CA ASP A 8 -1.21 18.75 1.95
C ASP A 8 -1.79 17.52 2.66
N VAL A 9 -1.35 16.34 2.25
CA VAL A 9 -1.87 15.05 2.76
C VAL A 9 -0.99 14.41 3.82
N GLY A 10 0.18 14.95 4.10
CA GLY A 10 1.11 14.26 4.97
C GLY A 10 2.06 15.14 5.76
N LYS A 11 1.79 15.40 7.03
CA LYS A 11 2.78 15.99 7.93
C LYS A 11 3.96 15.02 8.10
N GLY A 12 5.13 15.40 7.58
CA GLY A 12 6.36 14.62 7.73
C GLY A 12 6.46 13.34 6.89
N ALA A 13 5.49 13.08 6.01
CA ALA A 13 5.58 11.99 5.05
C ALA A 13 6.67 12.26 4.01
N GLY A 14 7.25 11.20 3.47
CA GLY A 14 8.24 11.28 2.37
C GLY A 14 7.66 11.78 1.05
N GLY A 15 6.35 11.98 0.97
CA GLY A 15 5.62 12.48 -0.18
C GLY A 15 4.65 11.47 -0.79
N VAL A 16 3.85 11.95 -1.74
CA VAL A 16 2.99 11.12 -2.57
C VAL A 16 3.86 10.41 -3.61
N MET A 17 3.80 9.09 -3.63
CA MET A 17 4.57 8.28 -4.57
C MET A 17 3.64 7.37 -5.37
N TYR A 18 4.05 7.08 -6.61
CA TYR A 18 3.37 6.19 -7.55
C TYR A 18 1.93 6.62 -7.87
N GLY A 19 1.05 5.67 -8.22
CA GLY A 19 -0.29 5.97 -8.70
C GLY A 19 -1.33 6.11 -7.59
N SER A 20 -2.11 7.18 -7.65
CA SER A 20 -3.34 7.33 -6.86
C SER A 20 -4.50 6.58 -7.52
N GLY A 21 -5.53 6.22 -6.75
CA GLY A 21 -6.75 5.59 -7.22
C GLY A 21 -7.98 6.43 -6.92
N ILE A 22 -9.06 6.22 -7.66
CA ILE A 22 -10.35 6.91 -7.46
C ILE A 22 -11.53 5.93 -7.50
N ASP A 23 -12.64 6.26 -6.85
CA ASP A 23 -13.91 5.53 -6.91
C ASP A 23 -15.10 6.36 -7.42
N GLY A 24 -14.84 7.56 -7.91
CA GLY A 24 -15.87 8.50 -8.36
C GLY A 24 -16.24 9.57 -7.32
N GLU A 25 -15.98 9.35 -6.04
CA GLU A 25 -16.22 10.31 -4.95
C GLU A 25 -14.91 10.75 -4.30
N LYS A 26 -13.97 9.84 -4.16
CA LYS A 26 -12.71 10.05 -3.43
C LYS A 26 -11.48 9.74 -4.27
N LEU A 27 -10.43 10.48 -3.99
CA LEU A 27 -9.06 10.21 -4.40
C LEU A 27 -8.33 9.53 -3.24
N TYR A 28 -7.70 8.38 -3.50
CA TYR A 28 -6.90 7.62 -2.52
C TYR A 28 -5.43 7.76 -2.85
N VAL A 29 -4.64 8.12 -1.85
CA VAL A 29 -3.23 8.48 -2.01
C VAL A 29 -2.39 7.69 -1.02
N ALA A 30 -1.46 6.87 -1.53
CA ALA A 30 -0.45 6.23 -0.71
C ALA A 30 0.70 7.20 -0.41
N LEU A 31 1.22 7.13 0.81
CA LEU A 31 2.21 8.06 1.33
C LEU A 31 3.47 7.29 1.75
N ALA A 32 4.59 7.70 1.21
CA ALA A 32 5.90 7.25 1.69
C ALA A 32 6.23 7.92 3.02
N VAL A 33 6.75 7.15 3.95
CA VAL A 33 7.17 7.64 5.26
C VAL A 33 8.69 7.74 5.29
N ARG A 34 9.21 8.90 5.64
CA ARG A 34 10.64 9.09 5.87
C ARG A 34 11.00 8.72 7.30
N GLN A 35 11.79 7.68 7.46
CA GLN A 35 12.27 7.23 8.77
C GLN A 35 13.39 8.13 9.35
N ASP A 36 14.08 8.85 8.49
CA ASP A 36 15.16 9.77 8.88
C ASP A 36 14.64 11.11 9.44
N ARG A 37 13.34 11.33 9.44
CA ARG A 37 12.68 12.52 9.99
C ARG A 37 11.59 12.11 10.98
N PRO A 38 11.96 11.82 12.24
CA PRO A 38 10.97 11.52 13.27
C PRO A 38 10.03 12.71 13.47
N THR A 39 8.74 12.42 13.53
CA THR A 39 7.68 13.38 13.83
C THR A 39 7.10 13.08 15.21
N ALA A 40 6.54 14.11 15.88
CA ALA A 40 5.92 13.94 17.19
C ALA A 40 4.70 12.98 17.14
N GLU A 41 4.03 12.92 15.99
CA GLU A 41 2.91 12.02 15.74
C GLU A 41 3.26 11.07 14.58
N PRO A 42 2.70 9.85 14.54
CA PRO A 42 2.88 8.95 13.41
C PRO A 42 2.41 9.63 12.12
N PRO A 43 3.24 9.63 11.06
CA PRO A 43 2.81 10.15 9.76
C PRO A 43 1.70 9.27 9.20
N ASN A 44 0.89 9.81 8.30
CA ASN A 44 -0.09 9.02 7.57
C ASN A 44 0.59 8.19 6.48
N VAL A 45 0.05 7.00 6.20
CA VAL A 45 0.50 6.10 5.11
C VAL A 45 -0.52 5.99 3.98
N LEU A 46 -1.77 6.32 4.25
CA LEU A 46 -2.84 6.36 3.26
C LEU A 46 -3.80 7.51 3.62
N ALA A 47 -4.27 8.22 2.61
CA ALA A 47 -5.27 9.27 2.75
C ALA A 47 -6.36 9.12 1.70
N ALA A 48 -7.60 9.49 2.06
CA ALA A 48 -8.69 9.69 1.12
C ALA A 48 -9.12 11.16 1.13
N LEU A 49 -9.26 11.72 -0.05
CA LEU A 49 -9.70 13.08 -0.26
C LEU A 49 -10.99 13.11 -1.05
N ASP A 50 -11.87 14.03 -0.74
CA ASP A 50 -13.02 14.34 -1.58
C ASP A 50 -12.54 14.83 -2.96
N LEU A 51 -13.02 14.19 -4.01
CA LEU A 51 -12.52 14.43 -5.38
C LEU A 51 -12.86 15.83 -5.90
N ALA A 52 -13.98 16.40 -5.46
CA ALA A 52 -14.43 17.71 -5.93
C ALA A 52 -13.74 18.88 -5.19
N THR A 53 -13.48 18.72 -3.90
CA THR A 53 -13.00 19.80 -3.03
C THR A 53 -11.56 19.67 -2.58
N GLY A 54 -10.98 18.46 -2.67
CA GLY A 54 -9.66 18.14 -2.11
C GLY A 54 -9.63 18.06 -0.58
N THR A 55 -10.78 18.10 0.08
CA THR A 55 -10.86 17.97 1.55
C THR A 55 -10.50 16.56 1.98
N VAL A 56 -9.64 16.41 3.00
CA VAL A 56 -9.29 15.10 3.57
C VAL A 56 -10.51 14.50 4.25
N ALA A 57 -10.98 13.36 3.76
CA ALA A 57 -12.11 12.62 4.31
C ALA A 57 -11.67 11.72 5.48
N TRP A 58 -10.56 11.02 5.32
CA TRP A 58 -9.94 10.19 6.36
C TRP A 58 -8.46 9.92 6.06
N THR A 59 -7.72 9.51 7.08
CA THR A 59 -6.32 9.08 6.96
C THR A 59 -6.06 7.82 7.75
N VAL A 60 -5.05 7.06 7.33
CA VAL A 60 -4.52 5.91 8.07
C VAL A 60 -3.13 6.27 8.57
N PRO A 61 -2.91 6.30 9.89
CA PRO A 61 -1.59 6.55 10.45
C PRO A 61 -0.66 5.35 10.22
N ALA A 62 0.64 5.62 10.14
CA ALA A 62 1.65 4.59 10.10
C ALA A 62 1.62 3.77 11.39
N GLY A 63 1.49 2.46 11.25
CA GLY A 63 1.69 1.50 12.33
C GLY A 63 3.17 1.28 12.63
N LYS A 64 3.46 0.43 13.61
CA LYS A 64 4.80 -0.13 13.76
C LYS A 64 5.06 -1.06 12.57
N PRO A 65 6.21 -0.92 11.88
CA PRO A 65 6.53 -1.82 10.79
C PRO A 65 6.75 -3.25 11.32
N VAL A 66 6.20 -4.22 10.62
CA VAL A 66 6.32 -5.66 10.94
C VAL A 66 6.90 -6.35 9.71
N CYS A 67 8.22 -6.55 9.71
CA CYS A 67 8.90 -7.19 8.59
C CYS A 67 9.35 -8.60 8.96
N ALA A 68 8.94 -9.60 8.19
CA ALA A 68 9.33 -11.00 8.38
C ALA A 68 10.86 -11.22 8.30
N TRP A 69 11.58 -10.31 7.63
CA TRP A 69 13.05 -10.37 7.50
C TRP A 69 13.82 -9.65 8.59
N GLY A 70 13.15 -9.10 9.59
CA GLY A 70 13.79 -8.43 10.73
C GLY A 70 13.65 -6.90 10.70
N PRO A 71 14.24 -6.23 11.70
CA PRO A 71 13.95 -4.82 11.98
C PRO A 71 14.62 -3.82 11.04
N LYS A 72 15.56 -4.25 10.21
CA LYS A 72 16.32 -3.34 9.32
C LYS A 72 16.72 -4.03 8.01
N PRO A 73 16.43 -3.41 6.85
CA PRO A 73 15.55 -2.25 6.67
C PRO A 73 14.09 -2.68 6.82
N CYS A 74 13.29 -1.94 7.58
CA CYS A 74 11.86 -2.18 7.75
C CYS A 74 11.12 -0.84 7.85
N SER A 75 10.12 -0.62 7.02
CA SER A 75 9.39 0.65 6.94
C SER A 75 7.89 0.42 6.90
N PRO A 76 7.09 1.23 7.63
CA PRO A 76 5.64 1.18 7.55
C PRO A 76 5.08 1.92 6.33
N ALA A 77 5.93 2.47 5.46
CA ALA A 77 5.52 3.25 4.29
C ALA A 77 4.63 2.45 3.34
N HIS A 78 3.61 3.08 2.80
CA HIS A 78 2.85 2.56 1.68
C HIS A 78 3.45 3.11 0.38
N ALA A 79 4.39 2.37 -0.20
CA ALA A 79 5.20 2.82 -1.33
C ALA A 79 4.79 2.16 -2.66
N ALA A 80 3.54 1.71 -2.76
CA ALA A 80 2.95 1.17 -3.99
C ALA A 80 1.80 2.05 -4.49
N ALA A 81 1.52 2.00 -5.79
CA ALA A 81 0.29 2.54 -6.33
C ALA A 81 -0.91 1.86 -5.66
N VAL A 82 -1.98 2.60 -5.41
CA VAL A 82 -3.19 2.03 -4.83
C VAL A 82 -4.13 1.47 -5.89
N THR A 83 -4.85 0.42 -5.56
CA THR A 83 -5.89 -0.15 -6.42
C THR A 83 -7.23 -0.07 -5.71
N VAL A 84 -8.23 0.50 -6.38
CA VAL A 84 -9.55 0.74 -5.81
C VAL A 84 -10.57 -0.18 -6.47
N VAL A 85 -11.40 -0.79 -5.63
CA VAL A 85 -12.58 -1.56 -6.04
C VAL A 85 -13.78 -1.09 -5.21
N PRO A 86 -15.03 -1.41 -5.59
CA PRO A 86 -16.18 -1.06 -4.77
C PRO A 86 -16.02 -1.53 -3.32
N GLY A 87 -16.01 -0.58 -2.38
CA GLY A 87 -15.89 -0.82 -0.94
C GLY A 87 -14.49 -0.99 -0.39
N ALA A 88 -13.45 -1.18 -1.21
CA ALA A 88 -12.09 -1.40 -0.72
C ALA A 88 -11.01 -0.68 -1.54
N VAL A 89 -9.95 -0.25 -0.85
CA VAL A 89 -8.71 0.23 -1.45
C VAL A 89 -7.55 -0.65 -0.98
N PHE A 90 -6.83 -1.24 -1.94
CA PHE A 90 -5.63 -2.04 -1.70
C PHE A 90 -4.40 -1.15 -1.72
N SER A 91 -3.51 -1.36 -0.76
CA SER A 91 -2.26 -0.62 -0.62
C SER A 91 -1.14 -1.54 -0.16
N GLY A 92 -0.06 -1.56 -0.91
CA GLY A 92 1.14 -2.35 -0.59
C GLY A 92 2.10 -1.57 0.28
N GLY A 93 2.69 -2.26 1.26
CA GLY A 93 3.61 -1.71 2.23
C GLY A 93 5.07 -2.11 1.98
N ALA A 94 5.97 -1.22 2.36
CA ALA A 94 7.41 -1.49 2.37
C ALA A 94 7.82 -2.51 3.46
N ASP A 95 6.89 -2.90 4.32
CA ASP A 95 7.01 -3.99 5.28
C ASP A 95 6.63 -5.37 4.70
N GLY A 96 6.30 -5.45 3.40
CA GLY A 96 5.93 -6.68 2.72
C GLY A 96 4.46 -7.07 2.86
N HIS A 97 3.67 -6.25 3.51
CA HIS A 97 2.24 -6.48 3.68
C HIS A 97 1.41 -5.85 2.56
N ILE A 98 0.45 -6.59 2.04
CA ILE A 98 -0.65 -6.05 1.26
C ILE A 98 -1.87 -5.88 2.17
N ARG A 99 -2.46 -4.68 2.18
CA ARG A 99 -3.59 -4.35 3.03
C ARG A 99 -4.76 -3.84 2.21
N ALA A 100 -5.97 -4.20 2.64
CA ALA A 100 -7.22 -3.63 2.14
C ALA A 100 -7.88 -2.77 3.21
N TYR A 101 -8.30 -1.58 2.83
CA TYR A 101 -8.98 -0.62 3.70
C TYR A 101 -10.37 -0.30 3.14
N ALA A 102 -11.34 -0.06 4.01
CA ALA A 102 -12.67 0.36 3.61
C ALA A 102 -12.63 1.76 2.96
N THR A 103 -13.23 1.92 1.78
CA THR A 103 -13.30 3.22 1.09
C THR A 103 -14.08 4.26 1.89
N ARG A 104 -15.01 3.83 2.75
CA ARG A 104 -15.86 4.70 3.55
C ARG A 104 -15.09 5.47 4.62
N ASP A 105 -14.23 4.77 5.38
CA ASP A 105 -13.69 5.27 6.64
C ASP A 105 -12.20 4.91 6.90
N GLY A 106 -11.55 4.22 5.97
CA GLY A 106 -10.14 3.81 6.10
C GLY A 106 -9.90 2.67 7.09
N ARG A 107 -10.96 2.01 7.59
CA ARG A 107 -10.82 0.85 8.50
C ARG A 107 -10.15 -0.30 7.78
N LEU A 108 -9.16 -0.93 8.43
CA LEU A 108 -8.49 -2.12 7.92
C LEU A 108 -9.51 -3.28 7.78
N LEU A 109 -9.60 -3.83 6.57
CA LEU A 109 -10.46 -4.97 6.22
C LEU A 109 -9.69 -6.28 6.17
N TRP A 110 -8.46 -6.22 5.64
CA TRP A 110 -7.62 -7.39 5.42
C TRP A 110 -6.15 -6.98 5.42
N ASP A 111 -5.29 -7.87 5.94
CA ASP A 111 -3.84 -7.72 5.99
C ASP A 111 -3.19 -9.08 5.71
N PHE A 112 -2.21 -9.12 4.81
CA PHE A 112 -1.49 -10.32 4.46
C PHE A 112 0.01 -10.04 4.32
N ASP A 113 0.83 -10.76 5.10
CA ASP A 113 2.29 -10.71 5.00
C ASP A 113 2.76 -11.62 3.87
N THR A 114 3.21 -11.02 2.77
CA THR A 114 3.70 -11.76 1.59
C THR A 114 5.09 -12.34 1.78
N ALA A 115 5.80 -11.95 2.81
CA ALA A 115 7.18 -12.37 3.08
C ALA A 115 7.29 -13.34 4.27
N ALA A 116 6.18 -13.70 4.90
CA ALA A 116 6.16 -14.56 6.08
C ALA A 116 6.71 -15.96 5.83
N GLN A 117 6.54 -16.48 4.61
CA GLN A 117 6.98 -17.82 4.24
C GLN A 117 7.35 -17.90 2.75
N PRO A 118 8.19 -18.89 2.37
CA PRO A 118 8.45 -19.15 0.96
C PRO A 118 7.21 -19.75 0.27
N TYR A 119 7.14 -19.58 -1.04
CA TYR A 119 6.10 -20.12 -1.91
C TYR A 119 6.71 -21.15 -2.85
N LYS A 120 5.99 -22.25 -3.10
CA LYS A 120 6.28 -23.12 -4.21
C LYS A 120 5.50 -22.62 -5.44
N ALA A 121 6.20 -21.96 -6.36
CA ALA A 121 5.57 -21.44 -7.56
C ALA A 121 5.09 -22.55 -8.50
N VAL A 122 4.12 -22.25 -9.36
CA VAL A 122 3.53 -23.22 -10.30
C VAL A 122 4.56 -23.78 -11.29
N ASN A 123 5.67 -23.07 -11.54
CA ASN A 123 6.78 -23.53 -12.36
C ASN A 123 7.82 -24.37 -11.58
N GLY A 124 7.54 -24.71 -10.32
CA GLY A 124 8.40 -25.54 -9.47
C GLY A 124 9.57 -24.80 -8.79
N ILE A 125 9.75 -23.52 -9.06
CA ILE A 125 10.81 -22.70 -8.44
C ILE A 125 10.33 -22.22 -7.07
N GLU A 126 11.24 -22.19 -6.09
CA GLU A 126 10.96 -21.55 -4.81
C GLU A 126 10.96 -20.02 -4.99
N ALA A 127 9.91 -19.39 -4.51
CA ALA A 127 9.74 -17.94 -4.51
C ALA A 127 9.53 -17.41 -3.09
N HIS A 128 9.88 -16.18 -2.86
CA HIS A 128 9.63 -15.48 -1.60
C HIS A 128 9.18 -14.05 -1.86
N GLY A 129 8.34 -13.53 -0.97
CA GLY A 129 7.93 -12.13 -0.99
C GLY A 129 8.97 -11.22 -0.37
N GLY A 130 8.70 -9.95 -0.45
CA GLY A 130 9.51 -8.86 0.07
C GLY A 130 8.73 -7.56 0.08
N GLU A 131 9.42 -6.42 0.03
CA GLU A 131 8.80 -5.10 -0.04
C GLU A 131 7.82 -5.01 -1.23
N ILE A 132 6.69 -4.34 -1.01
CA ILE A 132 5.71 -4.07 -2.05
C ILE A 132 5.81 -2.59 -2.41
N GLY A 133 6.34 -2.30 -3.60
CA GLY A 133 6.56 -0.94 -4.09
C GLY A 133 6.17 -0.77 -5.56
N GLY A 134 6.14 0.45 -6.03
CA GLY A 134 5.81 0.77 -7.42
C GLY A 134 4.36 0.48 -7.81
N GLY A 135 4.14 -0.03 -9.00
CA GLY A 135 2.83 -0.45 -9.53
C GLY A 135 2.51 -1.89 -9.14
N ALA A 136 2.44 -2.20 -7.85
CA ALA A 136 2.56 -3.55 -7.35
C ALA A 136 1.32 -4.43 -7.52
N GLN A 137 0.10 -3.87 -7.46
CA GLN A 137 -1.13 -4.67 -7.45
C GLN A 137 -2.16 -4.20 -8.47
N ILE A 138 -2.90 -5.16 -9.02
CA ILE A 138 -4.07 -4.92 -9.88
C ILE A 138 -5.20 -5.87 -9.51
N VAL A 139 -6.44 -5.47 -9.73
CA VAL A 139 -7.61 -6.33 -9.62
C VAL A 139 -8.22 -6.52 -11.00
N ALA A 140 -8.41 -7.77 -11.37
CA ALA A 140 -9.06 -8.14 -12.62
C ALA A 140 -9.82 -9.47 -12.45
N ASN A 141 -11.01 -9.57 -13.04
CA ASN A 141 -11.82 -10.80 -13.06
C ASN A 141 -12.04 -11.44 -11.67
N GLY A 142 -12.26 -10.60 -10.64
CA GLY A 142 -12.48 -11.07 -9.27
C GLY A 142 -11.22 -11.54 -8.51
N ALA A 143 -10.04 -11.35 -9.08
CA ALA A 143 -8.77 -11.69 -8.46
C ALA A 143 -7.88 -10.47 -8.27
N LEU A 144 -7.12 -10.46 -7.17
CA LEU A 144 -6.03 -9.53 -6.89
C LEU A 144 -4.71 -10.18 -7.31
N TYR A 145 -3.98 -9.53 -8.20
CA TYR A 145 -2.63 -9.90 -8.61
C TYR A 145 -1.63 -8.94 -7.98
N LEU A 146 -0.57 -9.48 -7.42
CA LEU A 146 0.38 -8.73 -6.61
C LEU A 146 1.81 -9.14 -6.92
N ASN A 147 2.65 -8.17 -7.29
CA ASN A 147 4.10 -8.34 -7.31
C ASN A 147 4.66 -8.08 -5.89
N SER A 148 5.30 -9.06 -5.29
CA SER A 148 5.97 -8.92 -4.00
C SER A 148 7.47 -9.11 -4.14
N GLY A 149 8.22 -8.08 -3.75
CA GLY A 149 9.69 -8.10 -3.79
C GLY A 149 10.33 -7.08 -4.71
N TYR A 150 9.58 -6.15 -5.32
CA TYR A 150 10.17 -4.98 -5.96
C TYR A 150 10.43 -3.92 -4.90
N THR A 151 11.69 -3.56 -4.74
CA THR A 151 12.13 -2.64 -3.68
C THR A 151 13.17 -1.66 -4.17
N GLN A 152 13.23 -0.50 -3.50
CA GLN A 152 14.33 0.46 -3.62
C GLN A 152 15.30 0.40 -2.42
N ALA A 153 14.85 -0.10 -1.27
CA ALA A 153 15.65 -0.08 -0.04
C ALA A 153 15.35 -1.22 0.94
N GLY A 154 14.30 -2.01 0.71
CA GLY A 154 13.84 -3.08 1.60
C GLY A 154 14.35 -4.47 1.18
N ARG A 155 13.56 -5.50 1.47
CA ARG A 155 13.83 -6.87 1.05
C ARG A 155 13.35 -7.09 -0.39
N MET A 156 14.25 -7.53 -1.26
CA MET A 156 13.90 -8.05 -2.58
C MET A 156 13.19 -9.39 -2.45
N GLY A 157 12.30 -9.68 -3.40
CA GLY A 157 11.62 -10.96 -3.56
C GLY A 157 11.40 -11.25 -5.05
N ASN A 158 10.76 -12.38 -5.34
CA ASN A 158 10.49 -12.85 -6.70
C ASN A 158 9.11 -13.49 -6.84
N ALA A 159 8.17 -13.11 -5.94
CA ALA A 159 6.84 -13.68 -5.93
C ALA A 159 5.85 -12.84 -6.73
N LEU A 160 5.13 -13.51 -7.66
CA LEU A 160 3.87 -13.02 -8.21
C LEU A 160 2.74 -13.84 -7.59
N LEU A 161 1.88 -13.17 -6.85
CA LEU A 161 0.80 -13.78 -6.08
C LEU A 161 -0.55 -13.43 -6.69
N MET A 162 -1.48 -14.37 -6.63
CA MET A 162 -2.88 -14.19 -7.01
C MET A 162 -3.75 -14.56 -5.82
N PHE A 163 -4.69 -13.68 -5.49
CA PHE A 163 -5.69 -13.90 -4.44
C PHE A 163 -7.08 -13.84 -5.04
N THR A 164 -7.96 -14.73 -4.59
CA THR A 164 -9.40 -14.65 -4.85
C THR A 164 -10.14 -14.35 -3.55
N ALA A 165 -11.33 -13.77 -3.63
CA ALA A 165 -12.15 -13.49 -2.45
C ALA A 165 -12.49 -14.76 -1.64
N GLU A 166 -12.52 -15.90 -2.30
CA GLU A 166 -12.88 -17.19 -1.71
C GLU A 166 -11.66 -18.00 -1.24
N GLY A 167 -10.45 -17.52 -1.47
CA GLY A 167 -9.21 -18.22 -1.09
C GLY A 167 -8.94 -19.53 -1.86
N LYS A 168 -9.51 -19.66 -3.05
CA LYS A 168 -9.37 -20.85 -3.91
C LYS A 168 -8.51 -20.54 -5.13
#